data_2272a20f59955de75c08cc4d8a3d1a94
#
_entry.id   2272a20f59955de75c08cc4d8a3d1a94
#
_cell.length_a   1.000
_cell.length_b   1.000
_cell.length_c   1.000
_cell.angle_alpha   90.00
_cell.angle_beta   90.00
_cell.angle_gamma   90.00
#
_symmetry.space_group_name_H-M   'P 1'
#
loop_
_entity.id
_entity.type
_entity.pdbx_description
1 polymer ?
#
loop_
_entity_poly.entity_id
_entity_poly.type
_entity_poly.pdbx_seq_one_letter_code
_entity_poly.pdbx_strand_id
1 'polypeptide(L)'
;VAVVLFNLGYLPGQDKSITTLVETTLSAIEQALKLLKEGGVLIVVVYPGHAQGRDEQTTLDQWIRKLDTERYRSLRYQFENTAAPAPYVLAVEKLKAR
;
A
#
# COMPACT_ATOMS: atom_id res chain seq x y z
N VAL A 1 14.10 -2.36 10.83
CA VAL A 1 13.59 -3.27 9.80
C VAL A 1 13.92 -2.71 8.42
N ALA A 2 14.53 -3.55 7.57
CA ALA A 2 14.98 -3.11 6.25
C ALA A 2 13.89 -3.22 5.18
N VAL A 3 13.02 -4.22 5.29
CA VAL A 3 11.96 -4.46 4.32
C VAL A 3 10.71 -4.91 5.05
N VAL A 4 9.57 -4.34 4.66
CA VAL A 4 8.26 -4.78 5.15
C VAL A 4 7.38 -5.03 3.95
N LEU A 5 6.67 -6.17 3.96
CA LEU A 5 5.78 -6.56 2.87
C LEU A 5 4.36 -6.71 3.36
N PHE A 6 3.42 -6.04 2.70
CA PHE A 6 1.99 -6.20 2.92
C PHE A 6 1.33 -6.73 1.66
N ASN A 7 0.38 -7.65 1.84
CA ASN A 7 -0.51 -8.08 0.76
C ASN A 7 -1.91 -7.60 1.09
N LEU A 8 -2.47 -6.75 0.24
CA LEU A 8 -3.81 -6.24 0.42
C LEU A 8 -4.70 -6.76 -0.69
N GLY A 9 -5.85 -7.26 -0.32
CA GLY A 9 -6.74 -7.73 -1.34
C GLY A 9 -7.90 -8.50 -0.80
N TYR A 10 -8.58 -9.09 -1.73
CA TYR A 10 -9.80 -9.82 -1.48
C TYR A 10 -9.49 -11.25 -1.04
N LEU A 11 -10.13 -11.68 0.04
CA LEU A 11 -10.13 -13.07 0.45
C LEU A 11 -11.52 -13.63 0.18
N PRO A 12 -11.64 -14.61 -0.72
CA PRO A 12 -12.94 -15.16 -1.07
C PRO A 12 -13.69 -15.67 0.16
N GLY A 13 -14.98 -15.43 0.19
CA GLY A 13 -15.83 -15.91 1.27
C GLY A 13 -15.84 -15.05 2.51
N GLN A 14 -15.12 -13.99 2.53
CA GLN A 14 -15.14 -13.08 3.67
C GLN A 14 -16.17 -11.99 3.50
N ASP A 15 -16.90 -11.77 4.58
CA ASP A 15 -17.90 -10.71 4.66
C ASP A 15 -17.42 -9.72 5.68
N LYS A 16 -16.98 -8.55 5.23
CA LYS A 16 -16.28 -7.62 6.09
C LYS A 16 -16.88 -6.24 6.08
N SER A 17 -16.73 -5.56 7.18
CA SER A 17 -16.87 -4.12 7.22
C SER A 17 -15.64 -3.52 6.54
N ILE A 18 -15.84 -3.01 5.35
CA ILE A 18 -14.76 -2.54 4.51
C ILE A 18 -14.03 -1.36 5.14
N THR A 19 -14.79 -0.43 5.68
CA THR A 19 -14.21 0.77 6.28
C THR A 19 -13.24 0.43 7.40
N THR A 20 -13.65 -0.51 8.26
CA THR A 20 -12.80 -0.94 9.37
C THR A 20 -11.50 -1.57 8.85
N LEU A 21 -11.60 -2.40 7.82
CA LEU A 21 -10.42 -3.03 7.23
C LEU A 21 -9.46 -2.01 6.67
N VAL A 22 -9.98 -1.00 5.95
CA VAL A 22 -9.14 0.03 5.36
C VAL A 22 -8.39 0.80 6.45
N GLU A 23 -9.10 1.22 7.49
CA GLU A 23 -8.50 1.97 8.58
C GLU A 23 -7.43 1.14 9.30
N THR A 24 -7.72 -0.12 9.57
CA THR A 24 -6.78 -1.00 10.24
C THR A 24 -5.52 -1.22 9.39
N THR A 25 -5.70 -1.42 8.10
CA THR A 25 -4.60 -1.64 7.18
C THR A 25 -3.71 -0.41 7.11
N LEU A 26 -4.29 0.77 6.97
CA LEU A 26 -3.51 2.00 6.92
C LEU A 26 -2.73 2.22 8.21
N SER A 27 -3.36 1.98 9.35
CA SER A 27 -2.69 2.13 10.63
C SER A 27 -1.49 1.20 10.72
N ALA A 28 -1.64 -0.05 10.27
CA ALA A 28 -0.55 -1.01 10.29
C ALA A 28 0.59 -0.58 9.37
N ILE A 29 0.26 -0.08 8.19
CA ILE A 29 1.24 0.40 7.23
C ILE A 29 2.01 1.60 7.79
N GLU A 30 1.30 2.53 8.40
CA GLU A 30 1.93 3.71 8.99
C GLU A 30 2.88 3.33 10.11
N GLN A 31 2.50 2.37 10.96
CA GLN A 31 3.38 1.91 12.02
C GLN A 31 4.59 1.19 11.47
N ALA A 32 4.40 0.37 10.44
CA ALA A 32 5.51 -0.31 9.80
C ALA A 32 6.49 0.69 9.19
N LEU A 33 5.97 1.77 8.61
CA LEU A 33 6.81 2.80 8.03
C LEU A 33 7.68 3.48 9.08
N LYS A 34 7.13 3.68 10.29
CA LYS A 34 7.91 4.24 11.39
C LYS A 34 9.02 3.31 11.84
N LEU A 35 8.80 2.01 11.77
CA LEU A 35 9.78 1.01 12.18
C LEU A 35 10.84 0.74 11.11
N LEU A 36 10.60 1.21 9.90
CA LEU A 36 11.51 1.01 8.79
C LEU A 36 12.77 1.83 9.03
N LYS A 37 13.93 1.22 8.84
CA LYS A 37 15.17 1.98 8.97
C LYS A 37 15.38 2.85 7.74
N GLU A 38 16.22 3.86 7.88
CA GLU A 38 16.61 4.69 6.74
C GLU A 38 17.24 3.81 5.65
N GLY A 39 16.82 4.04 4.41
CA GLY A 39 17.22 3.20 3.30
C GLY A 39 16.37 1.95 3.14
N GLY A 40 15.45 1.68 4.06
CA GLY A 40 14.56 0.54 3.97
C GLY A 40 13.39 0.80 3.03
N VAL A 41 12.66 -0.26 2.72
CA VAL A 41 11.57 -0.23 1.75
C VAL A 41 10.33 -0.91 2.31
N LEU A 42 9.20 -0.25 2.16
CA LEU A 42 7.89 -0.83 2.43
C LEU A 42 7.27 -1.20 1.09
N ILE A 43 6.80 -2.44 0.97
CA ILE A 43 6.20 -2.92 -0.27
C ILE A 43 4.77 -3.35 0.02
N VAL A 44 3.84 -2.85 -0.77
CA VAL A 44 2.42 -3.21 -0.67
C VAL A 44 1.98 -3.79 -2.00
N VAL A 45 1.53 -5.04 -1.99
CA VAL A 45 0.96 -5.69 -3.17
C VAL A 45 -0.55 -5.56 -3.08
N VAL A 46 -1.15 -4.96 -4.09
CA VAL A 46 -2.59 -4.68 -4.10
C VAL A 46 -3.25 -5.56 -5.15
N TYR A 47 -4.31 -6.26 -4.74
CA TYR A 47 -5.10 -7.13 -5.63
C TYR A 47 -6.43 -6.45 -5.90
N PRO A 48 -6.58 -5.77 -7.04
CA PRO A 48 -7.83 -5.11 -7.39
C PRO A 48 -8.85 -6.12 -7.93
N GLY A 49 -10.05 -5.66 -8.23
CA GLY A 49 -11.00 -6.48 -8.97
C GLY A 49 -12.36 -6.64 -8.36
N HIS A 50 -12.63 -6.00 -7.23
CA HIS A 50 -13.97 -6.03 -6.67
C HIS A 50 -14.29 -4.70 -5.98
N ALA A 51 -15.57 -4.48 -5.73
CA ALA A 51 -16.04 -3.18 -5.24
C ALA A 51 -15.36 -2.76 -3.93
N GLN A 52 -15.14 -3.72 -3.04
CA GLN A 52 -14.50 -3.44 -1.76
C GLN A 52 -13.06 -3.00 -1.91
N GLY A 53 -12.36 -3.59 -2.87
CA GLY A 53 -10.99 -3.23 -3.14
C GLY A 53 -10.82 -1.82 -3.67
N ARG A 54 -11.87 -1.26 -4.28
CA ARG A 54 -11.78 0.10 -4.82
C ARG A 54 -11.60 1.14 -3.73
N ASP A 55 -12.34 1.01 -2.64
CA ASP A 55 -12.20 1.95 -1.52
C ASP A 55 -10.81 1.87 -0.92
N GLU A 56 -10.30 0.66 -0.77
CA GLU A 56 -8.97 0.43 -0.26
C GLU A 56 -7.92 1.04 -1.17
N GLN A 57 -8.06 0.83 -2.49
CA GLN A 57 -7.14 1.40 -3.47
C GLN A 57 -7.15 2.92 -3.43
N THR A 58 -8.33 3.53 -3.40
CA THR A 58 -8.46 4.98 -3.38
C THR A 58 -7.81 5.55 -2.14
N THR A 59 -8.06 4.95 -0.99
CA THR A 59 -7.50 5.41 0.27
C THR A 59 -5.98 5.30 0.26
N LEU A 60 -5.45 4.18 -0.22
CA LEU A 60 -4.00 4.00 -0.33
C LEU A 60 -3.37 5.00 -1.27
N ASP A 61 -3.99 5.22 -2.43
CA ASP A 61 -3.46 6.16 -3.41
C ASP A 61 -3.39 7.57 -2.83
N GLN A 62 -4.42 7.97 -2.10
CA GLN A 62 -4.44 9.29 -1.47
C GLN A 62 -3.37 9.40 -0.39
N TRP A 63 -3.23 8.36 0.41
CA TRP A 63 -2.25 8.33 1.49
C TRP A 63 -0.83 8.44 0.94
N ILE A 64 -0.53 7.67 -0.09
CA ILE A 64 0.84 7.60 -0.62
C ILE A 64 1.25 8.92 -1.26
N ARG A 65 0.30 9.62 -1.88
CA ARG A 65 0.58 10.91 -2.52
C ARG A 65 0.83 12.02 -1.51
N LYS A 66 0.39 11.83 -0.27
CA LYS A 66 0.55 12.82 0.79
C LYS A 66 1.80 12.62 1.61
N LEU A 67 2.57 11.59 1.33
CA LEU A 67 3.82 11.36 2.05
C LEU A 67 4.80 12.49 1.77
N ASP A 68 5.55 12.84 2.81
CA ASP A 68 6.57 13.90 2.72
C ASP A 68 7.65 13.50 1.73
N THR A 69 7.80 14.26 0.66
CA THR A 69 8.73 13.94 -0.41
C THR A 69 10.19 14.06 0.00
N GLU A 70 10.46 14.73 1.11
CA GLU A 70 11.83 14.82 1.63
C GLU A 70 12.22 13.61 2.47
N ARG A 71 11.22 12.88 2.97
CA ARG A 71 11.46 11.73 3.84
C ARG A 71 11.18 10.41 3.16
N TYR A 72 10.30 10.41 2.18
CA TYR A 72 9.85 9.18 1.53
C TYR A 72 9.77 9.36 0.02
N ARG A 73 10.10 8.30 -0.68
CA ARG A 73 9.94 8.24 -2.13
C ARG A 73 9.06 7.04 -2.43
N SER A 74 8.00 7.27 -3.21
CA SER A 74 7.09 6.19 -3.54
C SER A 74 7.06 5.95 -5.04
N LEU A 75 6.77 4.71 -5.42
CA LEU A 75 6.59 4.35 -6.81
C LEU A 75 5.47 3.33 -6.94
N ARG A 76 4.95 3.22 -8.14
CA ARG A 76 3.94 2.24 -8.50
C ARG A 76 4.49 1.37 -9.63
N TYR A 77 4.36 0.06 -9.46
CA TYR A 77 4.72 -0.92 -10.48
C TYR A 77 3.41 -1.57 -10.92
N GLN A 78 2.99 -1.30 -12.15
CA GLN A 78 1.66 -1.66 -12.61
C GLN A 78 1.70 -2.00 -14.10
N PHE A 79 0.94 -3.04 -14.47
CA PHE A 79 0.79 -3.38 -15.88
C PHE A 79 -0.06 -2.33 -16.59
N GLU A 80 0.31 -2.00 -17.80
CA GLU A 80 -0.38 -0.99 -18.60
C GLU A 80 -1.42 -1.58 -19.53
N ASN A 81 -1.21 -2.81 -19.97
CA ASN A 81 -1.97 -3.38 -21.07
C ASN A 81 -2.63 -4.70 -20.70
N THR A 82 -3.29 -4.76 -19.57
CA THR A 82 -4.02 -5.96 -19.19
C THR A 82 -5.47 -5.84 -19.59
N ALA A 83 -6.06 -6.97 -19.99
CA ALA A 83 -7.47 -7.01 -20.35
C ALA A 83 -8.38 -7.02 -19.14
N ALA A 84 -7.87 -7.35 -17.97
CA ALA A 84 -8.61 -7.43 -16.72
C ALA A 84 -7.76 -6.81 -15.60
N PRO A 85 -8.38 -6.43 -14.49
CA PRO A 85 -7.61 -5.91 -13.36
C PRO A 85 -6.53 -6.89 -12.93
N ALA A 86 -5.34 -6.39 -12.72
CA ALA A 86 -4.20 -7.19 -12.33
C ALA A 86 -3.59 -6.62 -11.05
N PRO A 87 -2.91 -7.43 -10.25
CA PRO A 87 -2.20 -6.92 -9.08
C PRO A 87 -1.19 -5.86 -9.46
N TYR A 88 -0.98 -4.91 -8.55
CA TYR A 88 0.08 -3.93 -8.72
C TYR A 88 0.82 -3.74 -7.40
N VAL A 89 1.99 -3.13 -7.49
CA VAL A 89 2.87 -2.96 -6.34
C VAL A 89 3.07 -1.48 -6.07
N LEU A 90 2.93 -1.11 -4.81
CA LEU A 90 3.33 0.20 -4.33
C LEU A 90 4.56 0.01 -3.46
N ALA A 91 5.58 0.81 -3.67
CA ALA A 91 6.79 0.74 -2.87
C ALA A 91 7.08 2.13 -2.29
N VAL A 92 7.47 2.15 -1.03
CA VAL A 92 7.86 3.39 -0.35
C VAL A 92 9.25 3.20 0.21
N GLU A 93 10.16 4.01 -0.22
CA GLU A 93 11.53 4.02 0.30
C GLU A 93 11.65 5.10 1.36
N LYS A 94 12.24 4.75 2.50
CA LYS A 94 12.52 5.72 3.55
C LYS A 94 13.90 6.33 3.30
N LEU A 95 13.90 7.61 2.97
CA LEU A 95 15.14 8.29 2.62
C LEU A 95 15.98 8.58 3.86
N LYS A 96 17.26 8.69 3.66
CA LYS A 96 18.16 9.04 4.77
C LYS A 96 17.94 10.49 5.15
N ALA A 97 17.96 10.76 6.44
CA ALA A 97 17.92 12.12 6.93
C ALA A 97 19.20 12.85 6.53
N ARG A 98 19.04 14.12 6.25
CA ARG A 98 20.20 14.94 5.92
C ARG A 98 20.77 15.62 7.15
#